data_9acf0d87c8c6a466f5f6c2b601b8e221
#
_entry.id   9acf0d87c8c6a466f5f6c2b601b8e221
#
_cell.length_a   1.000
_cell.length_b   1.000
_cell.length_c   1.000
_cell.angle_alpha   90.00
_cell.angle_beta   90.00
_cell.angle_gamma   90.00
#
_symmetry.space_group_name_H-M   'P 1'
#
loop_
_entity.id
_entity.type
_entity.pdbx_description
1 polymer ?
#
loop_
_entity_poly.entity_id
_entity_poly.type
_entity_poly.pdbx_seq_one_letter_code
_entity_poly.pdbx_strand_id
1 'polypeptide(L)'
;MKALLLIDIQNGFCPGGNLAVAEGDRVVPVANALIDNGGYDLIVASQDWHPENHGSFASQHPGKKPFDMGELSGKPQMMWPDHCVQGTPDAEFHPDLKTDAFDYIQQKGENPAVDSYSAFRDNDQGATTGLADYLTRQGVTQLDVCGLATDYCVSFSVLDALDMLPDVKVRFIEDASRGIDPQGIKASIATMREKGVAILRSRDILRD
;
A
#
# COMPACT_ATOMS: atom_id res chain seq x y z
N MET A 1 4.89 -4.72 20.49
CA MET A 1 3.53 -4.76 19.94
C MET A 1 3.54 -5.38 18.56
N LYS A 2 2.45 -6.04 18.17
CA LYS A 2 2.23 -6.63 16.85
C LYS A 2 1.25 -5.75 16.08
N ALA A 3 1.67 -5.20 14.94
CA ALA A 3 0.85 -4.33 14.10
C ALA A 3 0.47 -5.01 12.78
N LEU A 4 -0.73 -4.69 12.27
CA LEU A 4 -1.18 -4.97 10.90
C LEU A 4 -1.18 -3.67 10.12
N LEU A 5 -0.51 -3.65 8.99
CA LEU A 5 -0.53 -2.54 8.03
C LEU A 5 -1.29 -2.96 6.77
N LEU A 6 -2.44 -2.32 6.58
CA LEU A 6 -3.32 -2.50 5.43
C LEU A 6 -2.99 -1.44 4.39
N ILE A 7 -2.47 -1.85 3.24
CA ILE A 7 -2.04 -0.93 2.18
C ILE A 7 -3.18 -0.69 1.21
N ASP A 8 -3.66 0.55 1.14
CA ASP A 8 -4.49 1.12 0.09
C ASP A 8 -5.70 0.25 -0.33
N ILE A 9 -6.43 -0.34 0.63
CA ILE A 9 -7.64 -1.13 0.34
C ILE A 9 -8.81 -0.16 0.08
N GLN A 10 -8.72 0.56 -1.04
CA GLN A 10 -9.62 1.64 -1.47
C GLN A 10 -10.45 1.24 -2.69
N ASN A 11 -11.56 1.93 -2.90
CA ASN A 11 -12.43 1.71 -4.06
C ASN A 11 -11.68 1.84 -5.40
N GLY A 12 -10.74 2.80 -5.48
CA GLY A 12 -9.94 3.05 -6.68
C GLY A 12 -9.13 1.86 -7.17
N PHE A 13 -8.73 0.96 -6.24
CA PHE A 13 -7.97 -0.25 -6.55
C PHE A 13 -8.82 -1.53 -6.58
N CYS A 14 -10.11 -1.43 -6.30
CA CYS A 14 -11.05 -2.55 -6.39
C CYS A 14 -11.80 -2.56 -7.73
N PRO A 15 -12.47 -3.66 -8.11
CA PRO A 15 -13.24 -3.73 -9.34
C PRO A 15 -14.25 -2.58 -9.48
N GLY A 16 -14.15 -1.83 -10.57
CA GLY A 16 -14.96 -0.63 -10.83
C GLY A 16 -14.25 0.69 -10.48
N GLY A 17 -13.11 0.63 -9.79
CA GLY A 17 -12.27 1.79 -9.53
C GLY A 17 -11.40 2.20 -10.71
N ASN A 18 -10.81 3.38 -10.64
CA ASN A 18 -10.10 3.99 -11.76
C ASN A 18 -8.75 3.31 -12.06
N LEU A 19 -8.13 2.66 -11.07
CA LEU A 19 -6.92 1.85 -11.23
C LEU A 19 -7.14 0.44 -10.64
N ALA A 20 -8.23 -0.20 -11.10
CA ALA A 20 -8.68 -1.48 -10.58
C ALA A 20 -7.62 -2.59 -10.71
N VAL A 21 -7.32 -3.22 -9.61
CA VAL A 21 -6.53 -4.45 -9.51
C VAL A 21 -7.47 -5.64 -9.69
N ALA A 22 -7.06 -6.63 -10.49
CA ALA A 22 -7.84 -7.84 -10.70
C ALA A 22 -8.11 -8.55 -9.36
N GLU A 23 -9.38 -8.81 -9.05
CA GLU A 23 -9.82 -9.40 -7.77
C GLU A 23 -9.36 -8.61 -6.52
N GLY A 24 -9.16 -7.28 -6.64
CA GLY A 24 -8.71 -6.44 -5.53
C GLY A 24 -9.63 -6.47 -4.32
N ASP A 25 -10.95 -6.57 -4.55
CA ASP A 25 -11.97 -6.72 -3.51
C ASP A 25 -11.86 -8.03 -2.71
N ARG A 26 -11.22 -9.07 -3.27
CA ARG A 26 -11.01 -10.36 -2.60
C ARG A 26 -10.08 -10.26 -1.39
N VAL A 27 -9.31 -9.19 -1.26
CA VAL A 27 -8.47 -8.97 -0.07
C VAL A 27 -9.30 -8.57 1.15
N VAL A 28 -10.46 -7.93 0.96
CA VAL A 28 -11.29 -7.35 2.02
C VAL A 28 -11.75 -8.39 3.06
N PRO A 29 -12.36 -9.52 2.70
CA PRO A 29 -12.76 -10.52 3.70
C PRO A 29 -11.57 -11.11 4.44
N VAL A 30 -10.40 -11.25 3.80
CA VAL A 30 -9.18 -11.75 4.45
C VAL A 30 -8.62 -10.72 5.42
N ALA A 31 -8.55 -9.44 4.99
CA ALA A 31 -8.16 -8.33 5.86
C ALA A 31 -9.06 -8.21 7.09
N ASN A 32 -10.37 -8.32 6.92
CA ASN A 32 -11.32 -8.29 8.03
C ASN A 32 -11.13 -9.47 9.00
N ALA A 33 -10.87 -10.67 8.48
CA ALA A 33 -10.56 -11.82 9.33
C ALA A 33 -9.26 -11.60 10.13
N LEU A 34 -8.24 -11.00 9.52
CA LEU A 34 -6.99 -10.64 10.20
C LEU A 34 -7.22 -9.57 11.28
N ILE A 35 -8.03 -8.54 11.00
CA ILE A 35 -8.42 -7.51 11.97
C ILE A 35 -9.07 -8.17 13.19
N ASP A 36 -10.07 -9.04 12.97
CA ASP A 36 -10.83 -9.64 14.06
C ASP A 36 -10.05 -10.67 14.87
N ASN A 37 -9.25 -11.50 14.20
CA ASN A 37 -8.72 -12.74 14.78
C ASN A 37 -7.20 -12.89 14.67
N GLY A 38 -6.50 -11.92 14.06
CA GLY A 38 -5.06 -11.97 13.89
C GLY A 38 -4.24 -11.70 15.16
N GLY A 39 -4.91 -11.26 16.24
CA GLY A 39 -4.27 -10.92 17.51
C GLY A 39 -3.29 -9.76 17.39
N TYR A 40 -3.68 -8.71 16.66
CA TYR A 40 -2.92 -7.47 16.51
C TYR A 40 -3.25 -6.50 17.64
N ASP A 41 -2.21 -5.83 18.13
CA ASP A 41 -2.32 -4.77 19.14
C ASP A 41 -2.59 -3.40 18.50
N LEU A 42 -2.30 -3.28 17.20
CA LEU A 42 -2.40 -2.03 16.44
C LEU A 42 -2.80 -2.34 14.99
N ILE A 43 -3.83 -1.65 14.50
CA ILE A 43 -4.29 -1.72 13.11
C ILE A 43 -4.04 -0.38 12.43
N VAL A 44 -3.22 -0.39 11.40
CA VAL A 44 -2.84 0.78 10.61
C VAL A 44 -3.25 0.60 9.18
N ALA A 45 -3.77 1.64 8.55
CA ALA A 45 -4.06 1.66 7.12
C ALA A 45 -3.25 2.75 6.42
N SER A 46 -2.81 2.50 5.20
CA SER A 46 -2.42 3.58 4.30
C SER A 46 -3.57 3.94 3.38
N GLN A 47 -3.56 5.17 2.90
CA GLN A 47 -4.55 5.69 1.98
C GLN A 47 -3.86 6.55 0.92
N ASP A 48 -3.96 6.12 -0.34
CA ASP A 48 -3.55 6.94 -1.47
C ASP A 48 -4.49 8.15 -1.57
N TRP A 49 -3.92 9.38 -1.59
CA TRP A 49 -4.70 10.61 -1.40
C TRP A 49 -4.17 11.72 -2.29
N HIS A 50 -4.36 11.55 -3.61
CA HIS A 50 -3.80 12.43 -4.61
C HIS A 50 -4.61 13.73 -4.81
N PRO A 51 -3.97 14.90 -4.91
CA PRO A 51 -4.66 16.08 -5.42
C PRO A 51 -5.04 15.87 -6.90
N GLU A 52 -6.09 16.55 -7.36
CA GLU A 52 -6.61 16.44 -8.73
C GLU A 52 -5.55 16.71 -9.81
N ASN A 53 -4.57 17.57 -9.51
CA ASN A 53 -3.47 17.93 -10.40
C ASN A 53 -2.19 17.11 -10.16
N HIS A 54 -2.28 15.91 -9.62
CA HIS A 54 -1.10 15.11 -9.31
C HIS A 54 -0.32 14.74 -10.56
N GLY A 55 1.00 15.04 -10.57
CA GLY A 55 1.86 14.91 -11.75
C GLY A 55 2.13 13.49 -12.21
N SER A 56 1.75 12.45 -11.46
CA SER A 56 1.79 11.06 -11.94
C SER A 56 0.62 10.70 -12.85
N PHE A 57 -0.40 11.54 -12.95
CA PHE A 57 -1.57 11.26 -13.78
C PHE A 57 -1.30 11.52 -15.25
N ALA A 58 -1.68 10.60 -16.12
CA ALA A 58 -1.55 10.74 -17.57
C ALA A 58 -2.31 11.96 -18.09
N SER A 59 -3.43 12.33 -17.48
CA SER A 59 -4.26 13.49 -17.79
C SER A 59 -3.51 14.82 -17.69
N GLN A 60 -2.48 14.90 -16.84
CA GLN A 60 -1.66 16.09 -16.64
C GLN A 60 -0.57 16.27 -17.73
N HIS A 61 -0.41 15.29 -18.64
CA HIS A 61 0.63 15.28 -19.66
C HIS A 61 0.06 15.17 -21.07
N PRO A 62 0.03 16.26 -21.88
CA PRO A 62 -0.50 16.20 -23.23
C PRO A 62 0.12 15.08 -24.07
N GLY A 63 -0.73 14.21 -24.65
CA GLY A 63 -0.32 13.10 -25.50
C GLY A 63 0.08 11.82 -24.76
N LYS A 64 0.13 11.81 -23.44
CA LYS A 64 0.34 10.60 -22.64
C LYS A 64 -0.96 9.86 -22.40
N LYS A 65 -0.85 8.55 -22.25
CA LYS A 65 -1.94 7.65 -21.86
C LYS A 65 -1.58 6.93 -20.56
N PRO A 66 -2.56 6.43 -19.81
CA PRO A 66 -2.29 5.53 -18.70
C PRO A 66 -1.31 4.41 -19.08
N PHE A 67 -0.36 4.15 -18.18
CA PHE A 67 0.73 3.17 -18.31
C PHE A 67 1.86 3.53 -19.29
N ASP A 68 1.84 4.71 -19.90
CA ASP A 68 3.00 5.23 -20.61
C ASP A 68 4.10 5.59 -19.62
N MET A 69 5.35 5.43 -20.05
CA MET A 69 6.47 6.02 -19.32
C MET A 69 6.57 7.51 -19.63
N GLY A 70 6.73 8.30 -18.61
CA GLY A 70 6.93 9.74 -18.67
C GLY A 70 8.02 10.19 -17.71
N GLU A 71 7.96 11.45 -17.32
CA GLU A 71 8.89 12.07 -16.37
C GLU A 71 8.11 12.92 -15.38
N LEU A 72 8.46 12.82 -14.10
CA LEU A 72 7.96 13.69 -13.04
C LEU A 72 9.16 14.24 -12.25
N SER A 73 9.29 15.56 -12.21
CA SER A 73 10.41 16.23 -11.52
C SER A 73 11.80 15.72 -11.93
N GLY A 74 12.01 15.44 -13.22
CA GLY A 74 13.28 14.96 -13.77
C GLY A 74 13.57 13.48 -13.55
N LYS A 75 12.59 12.69 -13.08
CA LYS A 75 12.73 11.24 -12.84
C LYS A 75 11.75 10.46 -13.69
N PRO A 76 12.12 9.25 -14.15
CA PRO A 76 11.18 8.37 -14.85
C PRO A 76 9.97 8.06 -13.97
N GLN A 77 8.77 8.21 -14.54
CA GLN A 77 7.50 8.01 -13.86
C GLN A 77 6.54 7.22 -14.76
N MET A 78 5.92 6.18 -14.22
CA MET A 78 4.76 5.55 -14.84
C MET A 78 3.59 6.53 -14.78
N MET A 79 2.97 6.80 -15.91
CA MET A 79 1.78 7.65 -15.95
C MET A 79 0.54 6.83 -15.64
N TRP A 80 -0.12 7.16 -14.55
CA TRP A 80 -1.29 6.45 -14.07
C TRP A 80 -2.60 7.07 -14.61
N PRO A 81 -3.70 6.33 -14.66
CA PRO A 81 -5.02 6.96 -14.72
C PRO A 81 -5.24 7.81 -13.47
N ASP A 82 -6.11 8.81 -13.54
CA ASP A 82 -6.50 9.59 -12.37
C ASP A 82 -7.22 8.66 -11.39
N HIS A 83 -6.64 8.45 -10.22
CA HIS A 83 -7.14 7.51 -9.22
C HIS A 83 -6.97 8.08 -7.82
N CYS A 84 -7.75 7.61 -6.89
CA CYS A 84 -7.71 7.99 -5.47
C CYS A 84 -7.60 9.51 -5.26
N VAL A 85 -8.32 10.28 -6.08
CA VAL A 85 -8.34 11.75 -5.98
C VAL A 85 -9.05 12.16 -4.70
N GLN A 86 -8.43 13.06 -3.97
CA GLN A 86 -8.90 13.57 -2.66
C GLN A 86 -10.38 13.95 -2.70
N GLY A 87 -11.15 13.45 -1.72
CA GLY A 87 -12.57 13.76 -1.57
C GLY A 87 -13.50 13.08 -2.58
N THR A 88 -12.99 12.18 -3.41
CA THR A 88 -13.82 11.38 -4.32
C THR A 88 -14.12 9.99 -3.74
N PRO A 89 -15.22 9.32 -4.14
CA PRO A 89 -15.50 7.96 -3.74
C PRO A 89 -14.39 6.95 -4.10
N ASP A 90 -13.62 7.23 -5.14
CA ASP A 90 -12.48 6.40 -5.58
C ASP A 90 -11.36 6.35 -4.53
N ALA A 91 -11.17 7.45 -3.78
CA ALA A 91 -10.18 7.54 -2.70
C ALA A 91 -10.68 6.96 -1.35
N GLU A 92 -11.96 6.66 -1.21
CA GLU A 92 -12.50 6.08 0.01
C GLU A 92 -12.06 4.62 0.18
N PHE A 93 -11.94 4.15 1.41
CA PHE A 93 -11.75 2.73 1.69
C PHE A 93 -12.94 1.90 1.19
N HIS A 94 -12.68 0.64 0.85
CA HIS A 94 -13.74 -0.27 0.43
C HIS A 94 -14.84 -0.36 1.51
N PRO A 95 -16.14 -0.25 1.16
CA PRO A 95 -17.23 -0.12 2.13
C PRO A 95 -17.38 -1.32 3.06
N ASP A 96 -16.95 -2.52 2.63
CA ASP A 96 -16.99 -3.72 3.45
C ASP A 96 -15.74 -3.89 4.34
N LEU A 97 -14.76 -2.98 4.25
CA LEU A 97 -13.57 -3.03 5.11
C LEU A 97 -13.89 -2.47 6.49
N LYS A 98 -13.44 -3.13 7.55
CA LYS A 98 -13.67 -2.75 8.96
C LYS A 98 -12.83 -1.53 9.37
N THR A 99 -13.14 -0.38 8.83
CA THR A 99 -12.39 0.87 9.06
C THR A 99 -12.50 1.40 10.48
N ASP A 100 -13.58 1.05 11.20
CA ASP A 100 -13.77 1.43 12.61
C ASP A 100 -12.71 0.82 13.55
N ALA A 101 -11.98 -0.19 13.07
CA ALA A 101 -10.90 -0.83 13.81
C ALA A 101 -9.54 -0.16 13.61
N PHE A 102 -9.44 0.87 12.77
CA PHE A 102 -8.17 1.53 12.47
C PHE A 102 -7.75 2.45 13.62
N ASP A 103 -6.56 2.19 14.16
CA ASP A 103 -5.91 3.07 15.15
C ASP A 103 -5.24 4.28 14.50
N TYR A 104 -4.79 4.12 13.23
CA TYR A 104 -4.11 5.18 12.49
C TYR A 104 -4.28 5.00 10.98
N ILE A 105 -4.47 6.12 10.28
CA ILE A 105 -4.50 6.19 8.81
C ILE A 105 -3.36 7.08 8.36
N GLN A 106 -2.48 6.53 7.51
CA GLN A 106 -1.41 7.27 6.86
C GLN A 106 -1.81 7.62 5.43
N GLN A 107 -2.18 8.86 5.19
CA GLN A 107 -2.34 9.38 3.84
C GLN A 107 -0.98 9.56 3.17
N LYS A 108 -0.92 9.32 1.85
CA LYS A 108 0.29 9.43 1.03
C LYS A 108 -0.05 9.92 -0.38
N GLY A 109 0.98 10.32 -1.14
CA GLY A 109 0.78 10.81 -2.51
C GLY A 109 0.12 12.19 -2.59
N GLU A 110 0.24 13.01 -1.55
CA GLU A 110 -0.36 14.35 -1.49
C GLU A 110 0.46 15.41 -2.24
N ASN A 111 1.75 15.14 -2.50
CA ASN A 111 2.62 16.07 -3.20
C ASN A 111 2.51 15.88 -4.72
N PRO A 112 1.97 16.86 -5.49
CA PRO A 112 1.79 16.70 -6.93
C PRO A 112 3.09 16.59 -7.73
N ALA A 113 4.24 16.93 -7.12
CA ALA A 113 5.53 16.93 -7.78
C ALA A 113 6.32 15.62 -7.65
N VAL A 114 5.86 14.69 -6.81
CA VAL A 114 6.49 13.38 -6.59
C VAL A 114 5.45 12.33 -6.23
N ASP A 115 5.56 11.15 -6.82
CA ASP A 115 4.68 10.03 -6.51
C ASP A 115 5.14 9.28 -5.24
N SER A 116 4.23 8.56 -4.60
CA SER A 116 4.47 7.87 -3.33
C SER A 116 3.81 6.50 -3.33
N TYR A 117 4.56 5.47 -3.72
CA TYR A 117 4.07 4.10 -3.63
C TYR A 117 4.09 3.59 -2.19
N SER A 118 5.20 3.83 -1.50
CA SER A 118 5.37 3.41 -0.11
C SER A 118 4.50 4.21 0.85
N ALA A 119 3.97 3.52 1.89
CA ALA A 119 3.33 4.17 3.02
C ALA A 119 4.32 4.93 3.92
N PHE A 120 5.65 4.80 3.69
CA PHE A 120 6.68 5.34 4.56
C PHE A 120 7.38 6.57 4.00
N ARG A 121 7.54 6.67 2.68
CA ARG A 121 8.26 7.78 2.01
C ARG A 121 7.89 7.91 0.53
N ASP A 122 8.18 9.08 -0.02
CA ASP A 122 8.02 9.37 -1.43
C ASP A 122 8.99 8.55 -2.32
N ASN A 123 8.65 8.35 -3.58
CA ASN A 123 9.44 7.57 -4.54
C ASN A 123 10.86 8.13 -4.74
N ASP A 124 11.06 9.43 -4.57
CA ASP A 124 12.37 10.07 -4.67
C ASP A 124 13.20 10.00 -3.36
N GLN A 125 12.62 9.42 -2.31
CA GLN A 125 13.19 9.31 -0.97
C GLN A 125 13.49 10.68 -0.31
N GLY A 126 12.90 11.74 -0.84
CA GLY A 126 13.14 13.11 -0.36
C GLY A 126 12.33 13.45 0.90
N ALA A 127 11.16 12.85 1.07
CA ALA A 127 10.29 13.07 2.23
C ALA A 127 9.76 11.76 2.79
N THR A 128 9.52 11.74 4.11
CA THR A 128 8.90 10.63 4.84
C THR A 128 7.50 11.02 5.29
N THR A 129 6.62 10.04 5.41
CA THR A 129 5.23 10.25 5.85
C THR A 129 5.09 10.41 7.36
N GLY A 130 6.09 9.99 8.13
CA GLY A 130 6.02 9.91 9.60
C GLY A 130 5.51 8.57 10.14
N LEU A 131 5.12 7.62 9.27
CA LEU A 131 4.63 6.31 9.70
C LEU A 131 5.66 5.52 10.50
N ALA A 132 6.94 5.54 10.08
CA ALA A 132 8.01 4.84 10.80
C ALA A 132 8.16 5.37 12.24
N ASP A 133 8.13 6.69 12.43
CA ASP A 133 8.18 7.31 13.75
C ASP A 133 6.96 6.96 14.59
N TYR A 134 5.78 6.91 13.97
CA TYR A 134 4.56 6.51 14.65
C TYR A 134 4.67 5.07 15.17
N LEU A 135 5.02 4.10 14.32
CA LEU A 135 5.16 2.69 14.70
C LEU A 135 6.25 2.50 15.78
N THR A 136 7.36 3.23 15.68
CA THR A 136 8.43 3.20 16.67
C THR A 136 7.93 3.72 18.03
N ARG A 137 7.22 4.85 18.07
CA ARG A 137 6.63 5.40 19.32
C ARG A 137 5.61 4.47 19.95
N GLN A 138 4.88 3.69 19.13
CA GLN A 138 3.95 2.67 19.64
C GLN A 138 4.67 1.42 20.17
N GLY A 139 5.98 1.28 19.96
CA GLY A 139 6.75 0.10 20.39
C GLY A 139 6.45 -1.14 19.57
N VAL A 140 6.18 -0.97 18.27
CA VAL A 140 5.96 -2.07 17.35
C VAL A 140 7.23 -2.88 17.19
N THR A 141 7.15 -4.20 17.36
CA THR A 141 8.27 -5.15 17.20
C THR A 141 8.02 -6.15 16.08
N GLN A 142 6.77 -6.24 15.60
CA GLN A 142 6.38 -7.04 14.45
C GLN A 142 5.35 -6.27 13.62
N LEU A 143 5.56 -6.22 12.30
CA LEU A 143 4.70 -5.58 11.33
C LEU A 143 4.30 -6.59 10.26
N ASP A 144 3.01 -6.90 10.18
CA ASP A 144 2.43 -7.70 9.12
C ASP A 144 1.82 -6.76 8.09
N VAL A 145 2.14 -6.97 6.81
CA VAL A 145 1.73 -6.08 5.71
C VAL A 145 0.90 -6.84 4.70
N CYS A 146 -0.20 -6.26 4.26
CA CYS A 146 -1.04 -6.77 3.16
C CYS A 146 -1.78 -5.63 2.46
N GLY A 147 -2.48 -5.92 1.37
CA GLY A 147 -3.32 -4.94 0.65
C GLY A 147 -3.01 -4.85 -0.85
N LEU A 148 -3.08 -3.65 -1.40
CA LEU A 148 -3.04 -3.36 -2.83
C LEU A 148 -1.98 -2.28 -3.17
N ALA A 149 -1.24 -2.35 -4.29
CA ALA A 149 -1.03 -3.54 -5.10
C ALA A 149 0.30 -4.19 -4.72
N THR A 150 0.37 -5.53 -4.77
CA THR A 150 1.54 -6.31 -4.33
C THR A 150 2.84 -5.85 -4.99
N ASP A 151 2.81 -5.56 -6.28
CA ASP A 151 3.96 -5.18 -7.11
C ASP A 151 4.32 -3.68 -7.05
N TYR A 152 3.51 -2.87 -6.36
CA TYR A 152 3.73 -1.44 -6.13
C TYR A 152 3.65 -1.09 -4.63
N CYS A 153 2.57 -0.48 -4.19
CA CYS A 153 2.47 0.10 -2.84
C CYS A 153 2.82 -0.89 -1.72
N VAL A 154 2.41 -2.14 -1.84
CA VAL A 154 2.72 -3.17 -0.84
C VAL A 154 4.22 -3.48 -0.82
N SER A 155 4.82 -3.78 -1.99
CA SER A 155 6.24 -4.14 -2.04
C SER A 155 7.15 -2.99 -1.62
N PHE A 156 6.86 -1.77 -2.08
CA PHE A 156 7.61 -0.58 -1.69
C PHE A 156 7.48 -0.33 -0.17
N SER A 157 6.29 -0.46 0.39
CA SER A 157 6.09 -0.32 1.84
C SER A 157 6.83 -1.38 2.65
N VAL A 158 6.82 -2.63 2.20
CA VAL A 158 7.56 -3.72 2.86
C VAL A 158 9.07 -3.46 2.86
N LEU A 159 9.62 -3.04 1.71
CA LEU A 159 11.06 -2.78 1.57
C LEU A 159 11.50 -1.56 2.38
N ASP A 160 10.70 -0.50 2.39
CA ASP A 160 10.98 0.68 3.18
C ASP A 160 10.82 0.43 4.68
N ALA A 161 9.87 -0.43 5.08
CA ALA A 161 9.76 -0.86 6.47
C ALA A 161 11.03 -1.58 6.96
N LEU A 162 11.67 -2.43 6.12
CA LEU A 162 12.94 -3.07 6.46
C LEU A 162 14.08 -2.06 6.67
N ASP A 163 14.09 -1.01 5.84
CA ASP A 163 15.13 0.03 5.87
C ASP A 163 14.94 0.97 7.07
N MET A 164 13.70 1.40 7.31
CA MET A 164 13.38 2.43 8.31
C MET A 164 13.08 1.88 9.71
N LEU A 165 12.80 0.58 9.83
CA LEU A 165 12.45 -0.10 11.07
C LEU A 165 13.34 -1.34 11.28
N PRO A 166 14.67 -1.19 11.43
CA PRO A 166 15.62 -2.31 11.41
C PRO A 166 15.41 -3.33 12.55
N ASP A 167 14.78 -2.92 13.64
CA ASP A 167 14.50 -3.79 14.79
C ASP A 167 13.11 -4.42 14.76
N VAL A 168 12.32 -4.14 13.71
CA VAL A 168 10.95 -4.66 13.54
C VAL A 168 10.96 -5.88 12.62
N LYS A 169 10.34 -6.96 13.06
CA LYS A 169 10.13 -8.13 12.22
C LYS A 169 9.02 -7.85 11.20
N VAL A 170 9.39 -7.58 9.95
CA VAL A 170 8.43 -7.36 8.85
C VAL A 170 8.05 -8.68 8.19
N ARG A 171 6.74 -8.88 7.95
CA ARG A 171 6.18 -10.05 7.28
C ARG A 171 5.16 -9.60 6.24
N PHE A 172 5.04 -10.35 5.15
CA PHE A 172 4.05 -10.11 4.08
C PHE A 172 3.00 -11.21 4.06
N ILE A 173 1.71 -10.85 3.93
CA ILE A 173 0.58 -11.78 3.88
C ILE A 173 0.08 -11.87 2.44
N GLU A 174 0.47 -12.96 1.75
CA GLU A 174 0.28 -13.12 0.31
C GLU A 174 -1.19 -13.21 -0.11
N ASP A 175 -2.00 -14.01 0.57
CA ASP A 175 -3.41 -14.22 0.21
C ASP A 175 -4.35 -13.06 0.60
N ALA A 176 -3.87 -12.14 1.44
CA ALA A 176 -4.51 -10.86 1.74
C ALA A 176 -4.03 -9.72 0.82
N SER A 177 -3.40 -10.04 -0.31
CA SER A 177 -2.87 -9.05 -1.25
C SER A 177 -3.16 -9.45 -2.69
N ARG A 178 -3.27 -8.45 -3.59
CA ARG A 178 -3.39 -8.60 -5.04
C ARG A 178 -2.50 -7.58 -5.73
N GLY A 179 -2.10 -7.86 -6.96
CA GLY A 179 -1.24 -6.98 -7.74
C GLY A 179 -1.71 -6.81 -9.17
N ILE A 180 -1.03 -5.94 -9.90
CA ILE A 180 -1.41 -5.50 -11.26
C ILE A 180 -0.86 -6.45 -12.31
N ASP A 181 0.44 -6.76 -12.25
CA ASP A 181 1.13 -7.60 -13.23
C ASP A 181 1.65 -8.90 -12.61
N PRO A 182 1.27 -10.08 -13.16
CA PRO A 182 1.72 -11.36 -12.60
C PRO A 182 3.25 -11.53 -12.53
N GLN A 183 4.01 -10.94 -13.45
CA GLN A 183 5.47 -11.00 -13.43
C GLN A 183 6.02 -10.04 -12.35
N GLY A 184 5.44 -8.83 -12.24
CA GLY A 184 5.76 -7.86 -11.20
C GLY A 184 5.51 -8.43 -9.80
N ILE A 185 4.36 -9.06 -9.59
CA ILE A 185 4.02 -9.74 -8.32
C ILE A 185 5.09 -10.77 -7.95
N LYS A 186 5.44 -11.65 -8.90
CA LYS A 186 6.44 -12.69 -8.68
C LYS A 186 7.82 -12.11 -8.35
N ALA A 187 8.23 -11.07 -9.08
CA ALA A 187 9.50 -10.38 -8.85
C ALA A 187 9.53 -9.71 -7.47
N SER A 188 8.45 -9.01 -7.09
CA SER A 188 8.33 -8.35 -5.78
C SER A 188 8.40 -9.35 -4.63
N ILE A 189 7.68 -10.47 -4.71
CA ILE A 189 7.73 -11.53 -3.70
C ILE A 189 9.12 -12.15 -3.61
N ALA A 190 9.80 -12.36 -4.75
CA ALA A 190 11.18 -12.86 -4.76
C ALA A 190 12.14 -11.90 -4.05
N THR A 191 12.05 -10.59 -4.36
CA THR A 191 12.84 -9.54 -3.72
C THR A 191 12.60 -9.48 -2.21
N MET A 192 11.34 -9.55 -1.76
CA MET A 192 11.01 -9.60 -0.34
C MET A 192 11.68 -10.80 0.35
N ARG A 193 11.63 -12.00 -0.26
CA ARG A 193 12.28 -13.21 0.28
C ARG A 193 13.80 -13.07 0.37
N GLU A 194 14.43 -12.54 -0.68
CA GLU A 194 15.88 -12.29 -0.70
C GLU A 194 16.31 -11.31 0.40
N LYS A 195 15.45 -10.37 0.75
CA LYS A 195 15.63 -9.43 1.86
C LYS A 195 15.26 -10.01 3.24
N GLY A 196 14.87 -11.27 3.32
CA GLY A 196 14.55 -11.96 4.57
C GLY A 196 13.13 -11.77 5.10
N VAL A 197 12.22 -11.22 4.30
CA VAL A 197 10.80 -11.09 4.67
C VAL A 197 10.14 -12.46 4.67
N ALA A 198 9.46 -12.80 5.75
CA ALA A 198 8.64 -14.00 5.81
C ALA A 198 7.35 -13.78 5.00
N ILE A 199 7.12 -14.66 4.00
CA ILE A 199 5.91 -14.66 3.20
C ILE A 199 4.95 -15.66 3.85
N LEU A 200 3.81 -15.18 4.32
CA LEU A 200 2.80 -15.94 5.05
C LEU A 200 1.49 -15.97 4.28
N ARG A 201 0.61 -16.84 4.70
CA ARG A 201 -0.82 -16.79 4.37
C ARG A 201 -1.62 -16.49 5.63
N SER A 202 -2.81 -15.95 5.47
CA SER A 202 -3.72 -15.62 6.57
C SER A 202 -3.94 -16.81 7.52
N ARG A 203 -4.08 -18.04 7.00
CA ARG A 203 -4.19 -19.28 7.78
C ARG A 203 -3.00 -19.56 8.72
N ASP A 204 -1.84 -19.00 8.44
CA ASP A 204 -0.64 -19.16 9.28
C ASP A 204 -0.70 -18.28 10.53
N ILE A 205 -1.61 -17.29 10.51
CA ILE A 205 -1.85 -16.29 11.56
C ILE A 205 -3.15 -16.60 12.30
N LEU A 206 -4.22 -16.90 11.55
CA LEU A 206 -5.57 -17.17 12.02
C LEU A 206 -5.69 -18.65 12.51
N ARG A 207 -4.76 -19.08 13.35
CA ARG A 207 -4.87 -20.42 13.95
C ARG A 207 -5.92 -20.40 15.05
N ASP A 208 -6.79 -21.41 15.00
CA ASP A 208 -7.82 -21.73 16.01
C ASP A 208 -7.21 -21.89 17.41
#